data_74be72f7e9805121109d3b603d9d371a
#
_entry.id   74be72f7e9805121109d3b603d9d371a
#
_cell.length_a   1.000
_cell.length_b   1.000
_cell.length_c   1.000
_cell.angle_alpha   90.00
_cell.angle_beta   90.00
_cell.angle_gamma   90.00
#
_symmetry.space_group_name_H-M   'P 1'
#
loop_
_entity.id
_entity.type
_entity.pdbx_description
1 polymer ?
#
loop_
_entity_poly.entity_id
_entity_poly.type
_entity_poly.pdbx_seq_one_letter_code
_entity_poly.pdbx_strand_id
1 'polypeptide(L)'
;MNGYAVLKGASYTLAVTPDMVIHNGTTQTTEMIVNPESEYLKELPSHLRSFEDAVNYMPNQVYIGNEKPQKMAEVGFPWYDKLMDGASKDGKYGEIMSEDEFYGLIQICDVFDLVKLEKGFAADVKAKLDAHHMFTDEHVAILDKNSETTQEEIAALVNDEHAEPLYFNNVLVGAVKRAHDVDVNLSAHVMLENLVTKASNVLSLLNLVKKAGVNPADIDYVVDCCEEACGDMNQRGGGNFAKAAAEVAGFVNATGSDVRGFCAGPAHAMLHAAALVKAGTFKNVVVTAGGCTAKLGMNGKDHVKKGLPILEDAIAGFSVLVSADDGVNPQIRTDIVGRHTVGTGSAPQNVISSLVTNPLDEAGLKIVDIDKYSP
;
A
#
# COMPACT_ATOMS: atom_id res chain seq x y z
N MET A 1 -21.08 -7.92 -29.28
CA MET A 1 -20.89 -6.97 -28.17
C MET A 1 -20.02 -7.73 -27.18
N ASN A 2 -18.88 -7.19 -26.82
CA ASN A 2 -18.08 -7.79 -25.74
C ASN A 2 -18.88 -7.73 -24.45
N GLY A 3 -18.86 -8.79 -23.63
CA GLY A 3 -19.47 -8.85 -22.32
C GLY A 3 -18.92 -7.77 -21.36
N TYR A 4 -19.39 -7.72 -20.13
CA TYR A 4 -18.77 -6.89 -19.11
C TYR A 4 -17.40 -7.45 -18.74
N ALA A 5 -16.49 -6.59 -18.26
CA ALA A 5 -15.27 -7.05 -17.63
C ALA A 5 -15.58 -7.74 -16.30
N VAL A 6 -14.72 -8.65 -15.86
CA VAL A 6 -14.87 -9.41 -14.61
C VAL A 6 -13.72 -9.17 -13.65
N LEU A 7 -13.98 -9.36 -12.34
CA LEU A 7 -12.98 -9.39 -11.27
C LEU A 7 -12.42 -10.80 -11.16
N LYS A 8 -11.25 -11.07 -11.73
CA LYS A 8 -10.68 -12.41 -11.82
C LYS A 8 -9.75 -12.75 -10.65
N GLY A 9 -9.18 -11.77 -10.00
CA GLY A 9 -8.28 -11.96 -8.85
C GLY A 9 -8.15 -10.70 -8.03
N ALA A 10 -7.77 -10.85 -6.78
CA ALA A 10 -7.49 -9.74 -5.88
C ALA A 10 -6.38 -10.09 -4.88
N SER A 11 -5.66 -9.09 -4.44
CA SER A 11 -4.68 -9.18 -3.35
C SER A 11 -4.78 -7.96 -2.45
N TYR A 12 -4.59 -8.17 -1.15
CA TYR A 12 -4.62 -7.15 -0.09
C TYR A 12 -3.50 -7.42 0.90
N THR A 13 -2.56 -6.50 1.02
CA THR A 13 -1.36 -6.68 1.83
C THR A 13 -1.17 -5.56 2.83
N LEU A 14 -0.52 -5.88 3.95
CA LEU A 14 -0.12 -4.92 4.97
C LEU A 14 1.37 -5.10 5.26
N ALA A 15 2.10 -4.02 5.45
CA ALA A 15 3.40 -4.01 6.09
C ALA A 15 3.27 -3.27 7.42
N VAL A 16 3.46 -3.96 8.53
CA VAL A 16 3.37 -3.38 9.88
C VAL A 16 4.70 -2.73 10.21
N THR A 17 4.67 -1.41 10.43
CA THR A 17 5.87 -0.57 10.47
C THR A 17 5.87 0.38 11.69
N PRO A 18 5.96 -0.14 12.92
CA PRO A 18 5.88 0.67 14.15
C PRO A 18 7.02 1.68 14.29
N ASP A 19 8.24 1.33 13.92
CA ASP A 19 9.36 2.27 13.97
C ASP A 19 9.21 3.40 12.92
N MET A 20 8.68 3.10 11.74
CA MET A 20 8.35 4.13 10.74
C MET A 20 7.24 5.09 11.23
N VAL A 21 6.30 4.63 12.07
CA VAL A 21 5.34 5.55 12.70
C VAL A 21 6.08 6.63 13.47
N ILE A 22 7.08 6.25 14.29
CA ILE A 22 7.83 7.20 15.11
C ILE A 22 8.69 8.11 14.23
N HIS A 23 9.49 7.51 13.36
CA HIS A 23 10.63 8.18 12.73
C HIS A 23 10.35 8.77 11.35
N ASN A 24 9.35 8.27 10.63
CA ASN A 24 9.08 8.63 9.23
C ASN A 24 7.65 9.10 8.97
N GLY A 25 6.72 8.96 9.92
CA GLY A 25 5.36 9.50 9.79
C GLY A 25 5.37 11.03 9.77
N THR A 26 4.68 11.65 8.80
CA THR A 26 4.71 13.11 8.61
C THR A 26 4.23 13.89 9.83
N THR A 27 3.24 13.38 10.56
CA THR A 27 2.76 14.02 11.81
C THR A 27 3.86 14.04 12.88
N GLN A 28 4.59 12.93 13.04
CA GLN A 28 5.63 12.77 14.05
C GLN A 28 6.88 13.56 13.69
N THR A 29 7.35 13.47 12.44
CA THR A 29 8.51 14.23 11.97
C THR A 29 8.27 15.75 12.04
N THR A 30 7.06 16.20 11.71
CA THR A 30 6.66 17.60 11.90
C THR A 30 6.67 17.99 13.38
N GLU A 31 6.11 17.15 14.26
CA GLU A 31 6.11 17.43 15.71
C GLU A 31 7.53 17.47 16.28
N MET A 32 8.44 16.59 15.84
CA MET A 32 9.85 16.62 16.25
C MET A 32 10.54 17.95 15.90
N ILE A 33 10.18 18.56 14.78
CA ILE A 33 10.74 19.85 14.35
C ILE A 33 10.15 21.02 15.16
N VAL A 34 8.81 21.05 15.32
CA VAL A 34 8.14 22.22 15.92
C VAL A 34 8.04 22.16 17.43
N ASN A 35 8.06 20.98 18.02
CA ASN A 35 7.94 20.75 19.47
C ASN A 35 8.66 19.45 19.90
N PRO A 36 10.02 19.40 19.84
CA PRO A 36 10.80 18.18 20.11
C PRO A 36 10.60 17.63 21.55
N GLU A 37 10.17 18.46 22.51
CA GLU A 37 9.88 18.06 23.89
C GLU A 37 8.40 17.69 24.13
N SER A 38 7.66 17.47 23.06
CA SER A 38 6.24 17.11 23.11
C SER A 38 6.00 15.89 23.99
N GLU A 39 5.04 15.95 24.89
CA GLU A 39 4.58 14.80 25.69
C GLU A 39 4.03 13.69 24.77
N TYR A 40 3.39 14.08 23.67
CA TYR A 40 2.94 13.13 22.66
C TYR A 40 4.07 12.25 22.14
N LEU A 41 5.21 12.84 21.76
CA LEU A 41 6.36 12.08 21.25
C LEU A 41 6.96 11.16 22.31
N LYS A 42 6.95 11.57 23.59
CA LYS A 42 7.44 10.75 24.70
C LYS A 42 6.55 9.54 24.99
N GLU A 43 5.23 9.72 24.86
CA GLU A 43 4.24 8.69 25.14
C GLU A 43 3.99 7.74 23.95
N LEU A 44 4.16 8.24 22.73
CA LEU A 44 3.87 7.52 21.47
C LEU A 44 4.42 6.08 21.43
N PRO A 45 5.68 5.78 21.82
CA PRO A 45 6.21 4.40 21.76
C PRO A 45 5.40 3.39 22.59
N SER A 46 4.79 3.85 23.71
CA SER A 46 3.97 2.98 24.57
C SER A 46 2.60 2.65 24.00
N HIS A 47 2.19 3.35 22.94
CA HIS A 47 0.93 3.16 22.25
C HIS A 47 1.06 2.38 20.93
N LEU A 48 2.27 2.04 20.50
CA LEU A 48 2.49 1.21 19.33
C LEU A 48 2.14 -0.24 19.62
N ARG A 49 1.64 -0.93 18.59
CA ARG A 49 1.36 -2.36 18.67
C ARG A 49 2.60 -3.16 18.31
N SER A 50 2.75 -4.33 18.90
CA SER A 50 3.70 -5.33 18.42
C SER A 50 3.25 -5.89 17.05
N PHE A 51 4.18 -6.50 16.32
CA PHE A 51 3.84 -7.21 15.08
C PHE A 51 2.79 -8.29 15.32
N GLU A 52 2.91 -9.04 16.42
CA GLU A 52 1.96 -10.07 16.80
C GLU A 52 0.56 -9.50 17.08
N ASP A 53 0.46 -8.38 17.81
CA ASP A 53 -0.83 -7.71 18.06
C ASP A 53 -1.47 -7.23 16.76
N ALA A 54 -0.68 -6.70 15.83
CA ALA A 54 -1.16 -6.27 14.54
C ALA A 54 -1.62 -7.45 13.67
N VAL A 55 -0.93 -8.60 13.72
CA VAL A 55 -1.37 -9.85 13.08
C VAL A 55 -2.66 -10.36 13.73
N ASN A 56 -2.75 -10.35 15.06
CA ASN A 56 -3.92 -10.83 15.80
C ASN A 56 -5.12 -9.86 15.77
N TYR A 57 -4.97 -8.69 15.18
CA TYR A 57 -6.04 -7.70 15.05
C TYR A 57 -7.05 -8.09 13.99
N MET A 58 -8.30 -8.34 14.39
CA MET A 58 -9.35 -8.86 13.51
C MET A 58 -9.56 -8.08 12.21
N PRO A 59 -9.59 -6.74 12.17
CA PRO A 59 -9.70 -6.01 10.90
C PRO A 59 -8.57 -6.33 9.92
N ASN A 60 -7.33 -6.55 10.39
CA ASN A 60 -6.21 -6.96 9.54
C ASN A 60 -6.42 -8.38 8.97
N GLN A 61 -6.95 -9.29 9.78
CA GLN A 61 -7.30 -10.65 9.33
C GLN A 61 -8.45 -10.67 8.31
N VAL A 62 -9.41 -9.76 8.46
CA VAL A 62 -10.46 -9.53 7.44
C VAL A 62 -9.84 -8.97 6.17
N TYR A 63 -8.92 -8.01 6.27
CA TYR A 63 -8.27 -7.39 5.12
C TYR A 63 -7.52 -8.39 4.25
N ILE A 64 -6.72 -9.26 4.85
CA ILE A 64 -5.97 -10.31 4.11
C ILE A 64 -6.81 -11.55 3.75
N GLY A 65 -8.08 -11.60 4.19
CA GLY A 65 -9.07 -12.61 3.79
C GLY A 65 -9.11 -13.89 4.61
N ASN A 66 -8.56 -13.90 5.81
CA ASN A 66 -8.66 -15.03 6.75
C ASN A 66 -10.01 -15.05 7.46
N GLU A 67 -10.60 -13.88 7.69
CA GLU A 67 -11.90 -13.74 8.32
C GLU A 67 -12.89 -13.01 7.42
N LYS A 68 -14.17 -13.25 7.63
CA LYS A 68 -15.24 -12.55 6.92
C LYS A 68 -15.59 -11.24 7.63
N PRO A 69 -15.95 -10.16 6.88
CA PRO A 69 -16.36 -8.90 7.49
C PRO A 69 -17.49 -9.01 8.53
N GLN A 70 -18.40 -9.98 8.36
CA GLN A 70 -19.49 -10.24 9.29
C GLN A 70 -19.00 -10.62 10.69
N LYS A 71 -17.83 -11.28 10.78
CA LYS A 71 -17.22 -11.67 12.05
C LYS A 71 -16.90 -10.48 12.94
N MET A 72 -16.53 -9.34 12.35
CA MET A 72 -16.29 -8.10 13.09
C MET A 72 -17.52 -7.62 13.85
N ALA A 73 -18.72 -7.76 13.25
CA ALA A 73 -19.97 -7.40 13.92
C ALA A 73 -20.30 -8.37 15.09
N GLU A 74 -19.96 -9.65 14.98
CA GLU A 74 -20.18 -10.64 16.04
C GLU A 74 -19.28 -10.38 17.25
N VAL A 75 -18.02 -9.98 17.02
CA VAL A 75 -17.07 -9.64 18.09
C VAL A 75 -17.42 -8.31 18.75
N GLY A 76 -17.90 -7.35 17.97
CA GLY A 76 -18.29 -6.01 18.43
C GLY A 76 -17.10 -5.14 18.83
N PHE A 77 -17.35 -3.84 18.94
CA PHE A 77 -16.34 -2.84 19.32
C PHE A 77 -15.94 -2.91 20.82
N PRO A 78 -14.74 -2.41 21.19
CA PRO A 78 -13.62 -2.14 20.29
C PRO A 78 -12.88 -3.42 19.93
N TRP A 79 -12.32 -3.50 18.74
CA TRP A 79 -11.62 -4.71 18.27
C TRP A 79 -10.17 -4.78 18.76
N TYR A 80 -9.53 -3.66 19.08
CA TYR A 80 -8.15 -3.64 19.56
C TYR A 80 -7.98 -4.27 20.96
N ASP A 81 -9.06 -4.40 21.73
CA ASP A 81 -9.07 -5.08 23.04
C ASP A 81 -9.41 -6.58 22.92
N LYS A 82 -9.69 -7.08 21.71
CA LYS A 82 -10.21 -8.41 21.45
C LYS A 82 -9.40 -9.09 20.35
N LEU A 83 -8.10 -9.20 20.61
CA LEU A 83 -7.17 -9.83 19.68
C LEU A 83 -7.52 -11.32 19.49
N MET A 84 -7.20 -11.83 18.31
CA MET A 84 -7.34 -13.23 17.96
C MET A 84 -6.07 -13.97 18.40
N ASP A 85 -6.20 -15.12 19.05
CA ASP A 85 -5.04 -15.94 19.42
C ASP A 85 -4.54 -16.73 18.20
N GLY A 86 -3.24 -16.62 17.92
CA GLY A 86 -2.56 -17.45 16.93
C GLY A 86 -3.04 -17.24 15.50
N ALA A 87 -3.46 -16.02 15.16
CA ALA A 87 -3.80 -15.66 13.80
C ALA A 87 -2.60 -15.76 12.84
N SER A 88 -2.85 -16.11 11.59
CA SER A 88 -1.79 -16.23 10.59
C SER A 88 -1.46 -14.89 9.96
N LYS A 89 -0.18 -14.62 9.74
CA LYS A 89 0.25 -13.50 8.89
C LYS A 89 -0.05 -13.74 7.41
N ASP A 90 -0.24 -15.00 7.01
CA ASP A 90 -0.64 -15.40 5.66
C ASP A 90 -2.14 -15.51 5.53
N GLY A 91 -2.72 -14.83 4.54
CA GLY A 91 -4.14 -14.83 4.25
C GLY A 91 -4.49 -15.36 2.86
N LYS A 92 -5.78 -15.56 2.63
CA LYS A 92 -6.31 -16.03 1.36
C LYS A 92 -5.99 -15.05 0.21
N TYR A 93 -6.02 -13.77 0.49
CA TYR A 93 -5.84 -12.72 -0.52
C TYR A 93 -4.54 -11.94 -0.37
N GLY A 94 -3.74 -12.20 0.64
CA GLY A 94 -2.50 -11.45 0.85
C GLY A 94 -1.77 -11.88 2.10
N GLU A 95 -1.03 -10.95 2.69
CA GLU A 95 -0.24 -11.20 3.89
C GLU A 95 -0.04 -9.93 4.71
N ILE A 96 0.46 -10.13 5.93
CA ILE A 96 0.98 -9.09 6.82
C ILE A 96 2.48 -9.29 6.92
N MET A 97 3.26 -8.36 6.33
CA MET A 97 4.72 -8.38 6.32
C MET A 97 5.28 -7.63 7.54
N SER A 98 6.40 -8.09 8.08
CA SER A 98 7.11 -7.39 9.16
C SER A 98 7.94 -6.22 8.62
N GLU A 99 8.26 -5.25 9.49
CA GLU A 99 8.98 -4.03 9.13
C GLU A 99 10.36 -4.30 8.54
N ASP A 100 11.11 -5.23 9.09
CA ASP A 100 12.42 -5.59 8.58
C ASP A 100 12.37 -6.25 7.19
N GLU A 101 11.44 -7.17 6.95
CA GLU A 101 11.19 -7.72 5.62
C GLU A 101 10.79 -6.60 4.63
N PHE A 102 10.00 -5.63 5.10
CA PHE A 102 9.57 -4.50 4.27
C PHE A 102 10.72 -3.56 3.91
N TYR A 103 11.69 -3.33 4.80
CA TYR A 103 12.91 -2.59 4.46
C TYR A 103 13.71 -3.29 3.35
N GLY A 104 13.79 -4.61 3.38
CA GLY A 104 14.39 -5.37 2.28
C GLY A 104 13.63 -5.18 0.97
N LEU A 105 12.31 -5.17 1.01
CA LEU A 105 11.49 -4.92 -0.17
C LEU A 105 11.64 -3.48 -0.70
N ILE A 106 11.76 -2.49 0.18
CA ILE A 106 12.05 -1.11 -0.19
C ILE A 106 13.37 -1.06 -0.98
N GLN A 107 14.40 -1.77 -0.54
CA GLN A 107 15.67 -1.84 -1.26
C GLN A 107 15.56 -2.59 -2.58
N ILE A 108 14.80 -3.67 -2.66
CA ILE A 108 14.53 -4.37 -3.92
C ILE A 108 13.88 -3.43 -4.96
N CYS A 109 13.04 -2.51 -4.50
CA CYS A 109 12.37 -1.52 -5.34
C CYS A 109 13.27 -0.31 -5.72
N ASP A 110 14.41 -0.17 -5.08
CA ASP A 110 15.33 0.96 -5.29
C ASP A 110 16.25 0.72 -6.49
N VAL A 111 15.99 1.41 -7.59
CA VAL A 111 16.79 1.34 -8.82
C VAL A 111 17.96 2.34 -8.85
N PHE A 112 18.00 3.31 -7.91
CA PHE A 112 18.98 4.39 -7.88
C PHE A 112 20.02 4.29 -6.77
N ASP A 113 20.03 3.18 -6.02
CA ASP A 113 20.98 2.93 -4.93
C ASP A 113 20.93 4.00 -3.82
N LEU A 114 19.71 4.44 -3.50
CA LEU A 114 19.46 5.41 -2.43
C LEU A 114 19.35 4.75 -1.06
N VAL A 115 18.85 3.52 -1.00
CA VAL A 115 18.68 2.76 0.25
C VAL A 115 19.98 2.10 0.64
N LYS A 116 20.39 2.32 1.90
CA LYS A 116 21.52 1.64 2.51
C LYS A 116 21.06 0.97 3.81
N LEU A 117 21.39 -0.32 3.96
CA LEU A 117 21.11 -1.09 5.15
C LEU A 117 22.43 -1.51 5.78
N GLU A 118 22.50 -1.54 7.12
CA GLU A 118 23.66 -2.07 7.82
C GLU A 118 23.87 -3.55 7.45
N LYS A 119 25.12 -3.96 7.24
CA LYS A 119 25.45 -5.28 6.69
C LYS A 119 24.90 -6.46 7.47
N GLY A 120 24.88 -6.40 8.80
CA GLY A 120 24.34 -7.47 9.64
C GLY A 120 22.82 -7.55 9.52
N PHE A 121 22.16 -6.41 9.60
CA PHE A 121 20.72 -6.30 9.38
C PHE A 121 20.32 -6.75 7.95
N ALA A 122 21.05 -6.30 6.94
CA ALA A 122 20.82 -6.70 5.55
C ALA A 122 20.96 -8.21 5.33
N ALA A 123 21.92 -8.86 5.99
CA ALA A 123 22.11 -10.30 5.92
C ALA A 123 20.94 -11.07 6.56
N ASP A 124 20.43 -10.61 7.70
CA ASP A 124 19.28 -11.21 8.39
C ASP A 124 18.01 -11.04 7.55
N VAL A 125 17.79 -9.86 7.00
CA VAL A 125 16.64 -9.58 6.09
C VAL A 125 16.74 -10.42 4.82
N LYS A 126 17.92 -10.52 4.22
CA LYS A 126 18.16 -11.36 3.05
C LYS A 126 17.76 -12.81 3.31
N ALA A 127 18.16 -13.38 4.45
CA ALA A 127 17.79 -14.74 4.82
C ALA A 127 16.28 -14.95 4.98
N LYS A 128 15.56 -13.94 5.51
CA LYS A 128 14.09 -13.97 5.62
C LYS A 128 13.42 -13.93 4.25
N LEU A 129 13.85 -13.02 3.37
CA LEU A 129 13.29 -12.87 2.04
C LEU A 129 13.62 -14.06 1.13
N ASP A 130 14.79 -14.70 1.30
CA ASP A 130 15.15 -15.94 0.60
C ASP A 130 14.22 -17.10 1.01
N ALA A 131 13.86 -17.17 2.28
CA ALA A 131 12.87 -18.13 2.77
C ALA A 131 11.43 -17.78 2.38
N HIS A 132 11.18 -16.55 1.94
CA HIS A 132 9.86 -16.06 1.56
C HIS A 132 9.53 -16.51 0.14
N HIS A 133 8.47 -17.27 -0.02
CA HIS A 133 8.10 -17.97 -1.26
C HIS A 133 7.71 -17.07 -2.45
N MET A 134 7.71 -15.75 -2.30
CA MET A 134 7.35 -14.81 -3.38
C MET A 134 8.52 -14.14 -4.07
N PHE A 135 9.67 -14.04 -3.40
CA PHE A 135 10.86 -13.38 -3.96
C PHE A 135 11.68 -14.36 -4.81
N THR A 136 12.21 -13.85 -5.90
CA THR A 136 13.15 -14.60 -6.76
C THR A 136 14.58 -14.43 -6.25
N ASP A 137 15.48 -15.32 -6.66
CA ASP A 137 16.92 -15.22 -6.37
C ASP A 137 17.48 -13.84 -6.81
N GLU A 138 16.97 -13.29 -7.93
CA GLU A 138 17.37 -11.99 -8.45
C GLU A 138 16.95 -10.85 -7.52
N HIS A 139 15.73 -10.93 -6.96
CA HIS A 139 15.26 -9.97 -5.94
C HIS A 139 16.15 -10.02 -4.71
N VAL A 140 16.39 -11.21 -4.18
CA VAL A 140 17.15 -11.39 -2.93
C VAL A 140 18.62 -10.98 -3.10
N ALA A 141 19.21 -11.20 -4.27
CA ALA A 141 20.59 -10.81 -4.58
C ALA A 141 20.81 -9.28 -4.54
N ILE A 142 19.76 -8.46 -4.68
CA ILE A 142 19.89 -7.00 -4.58
C ILE A 142 20.42 -6.56 -3.20
N LEU A 143 20.08 -7.30 -2.13
CA LEU A 143 20.52 -6.99 -0.77
C LEU A 143 22.03 -7.18 -0.58
N ASP A 144 22.71 -7.91 -1.46
CA ASP A 144 24.18 -8.07 -1.43
C ASP A 144 24.93 -6.75 -1.62
N LYS A 145 24.27 -5.71 -2.15
CA LYS A 145 24.83 -4.35 -2.24
C LYS A 145 25.26 -3.78 -0.88
N ASN A 146 24.70 -4.29 0.23
CA ASN A 146 25.01 -3.83 1.59
C ASN A 146 26.08 -4.66 2.30
N SER A 147 26.71 -5.63 1.65
CA SER A 147 27.65 -6.57 2.29
C SER A 147 28.79 -5.90 3.04
N GLU A 148 29.17 -4.69 2.67
CA GLU A 148 30.24 -3.90 3.29
C GLU A 148 29.73 -2.67 4.06
N THR A 149 28.42 -2.37 4.04
CA THR A 149 27.87 -1.16 4.68
C THR A 149 27.94 -1.25 6.20
N THR A 150 28.64 -0.31 6.82
CA THR A 150 28.86 -0.29 8.28
C THR A 150 27.85 0.62 8.99
N GLN A 151 27.74 0.41 10.32
CA GLN A 151 26.93 1.27 11.19
C GLN A 151 27.40 2.72 11.18
N GLU A 152 28.72 2.94 11.10
CA GLU A 152 29.33 4.26 11.05
C GLU A 152 28.96 4.99 9.75
N GLU A 153 28.94 4.28 8.62
CA GLU A 153 28.50 4.85 7.33
C GLU A 153 27.03 5.23 7.38
N ILE A 154 26.15 4.40 7.92
CA ILE A 154 24.73 4.75 8.09
C ILE A 154 24.58 5.99 8.96
N ALA A 155 25.28 6.05 10.10
CA ALA A 155 25.23 7.20 10.99
C ALA A 155 25.72 8.49 10.31
N ALA A 156 26.79 8.40 9.51
CA ALA A 156 27.31 9.54 8.73
C ALA A 156 26.29 10.03 7.68
N LEU A 157 25.65 9.12 6.94
CA LEU A 157 24.61 9.47 5.98
C LEU A 157 23.47 10.27 6.64
N VAL A 158 23.03 9.84 7.82
CA VAL A 158 21.94 10.53 8.54
C VAL A 158 22.39 11.88 9.09
N ASN A 159 23.56 11.94 9.76
CA ASN A 159 24.02 13.14 10.47
C ASN A 159 24.61 14.20 9.56
N ASP A 160 25.36 13.80 8.54
CA ASP A 160 26.15 14.71 7.71
C ASP A 160 25.49 14.98 6.34
N GLU A 161 24.76 14.00 5.80
CA GLU A 161 24.14 14.09 4.48
C GLU A 161 22.61 14.24 4.51
N HIS A 162 22.02 14.29 5.73
CA HIS A 162 20.58 14.43 5.93
C HIS A 162 19.75 13.34 5.23
N ALA A 163 20.27 12.11 5.22
CA ALA A 163 19.52 10.94 4.78
C ALA A 163 18.37 10.64 5.75
N GLU A 164 17.29 10.11 5.25
CA GLU A 164 16.14 9.69 6.07
C GLU A 164 16.49 8.40 6.82
N PRO A 165 16.44 8.38 8.16
CA PRO A 165 16.85 7.21 8.94
C PRO A 165 15.82 6.10 8.87
N LEU A 166 16.30 4.85 8.89
CA LEU A 166 15.49 3.65 9.06
C LEU A 166 15.86 2.98 10.38
N TYR A 167 14.87 2.85 11.27
CA TYR A 167 15.02 2.20 12.57
C TYR A 167 14.29 0.86 12.58
N PHE A 168 14.83 -0.09 13.33
CA PHE A 168 14.17 -1.35 13.64
C PHE A 168 14.43 -1.72 15.09
N ASN A 169 13.38 -1.92 15.89
CA ASN A 169 13.46 -2.08 17.34
C ASN A 169 14.25 -0.95 18.01
N ASN A 170 14.02 0.29 17.58
CA ASN A 170 14.74 1.49 18.04
C ASN A 170 16.25 1.49 17.76
N VAL A 171 16.75 0.62 16.89
CA VAL A 171 18.14 0.62 16.42
C VAL A 171 18.19 1.20 15.02
N LEU A 172 19.08 2.15 14.76
CA LEU A 172 19.32 2.67 13.42
C LEU A 172 19.94 1.57 12.55
N VAL A 173 19.19 1.06 11.57
CA VAL A 173 19.57 -0.09 10.73
C VAL A 173 19.81 0.26 9.28
N GLY A 174 19.46 1.49 8.87
CA GLY A 174 19.61 1.91 7.49
C GLY A 174 19.35 3.39 7.30
N ALA A 175 19.48 3.83 6.06
CA ALA A 175 19.15 5.19 5.64
C ALA A 175 18.73 5.23 4.18
N VAL A 176 17.89 6.20 3.83
CA VAL A 176 17.53 6.53 2.45
C VAL A 176 18.13 7.88 2.10
N LYS A 177 18.96 7.91 1.07
CA LYS A 177 19.62 9.13 0.60
C LYS A 177 18.67 10.01 -0.19
N ARG A 178 18.96 11.32 -0.20
CA ARG A 178 18.36 12.24 -1.17
C ARG A 178 18.84 11.91 -2.59
N ALA A 179 18.00 12.17 -3.57
CA ALA A 179 18.37 11.99 -4.97
C ALA A 179 18.96 13.24 -5.61
N HIS A 180 18.87 14.40 -4.94
CA HIS A 180 19.43 15.66 -5.42
C HIS A 180 19.77 16.59 -4.26
N ASP A 181 20.89 17.34 -4.37
CA ASP A 181 21.42 18.16 -3.28
C ASP A 181 20.59 19.41 -2.95
N VAL A 182 19.89 19.97 -3.92
CA VAL A 182 19.20 21.25 -3.80
C VAL A 182 17.69 21.13 -4.04
N ASP A 183 17.24 20.18 -4.86
CA ASP A 183 15.82 20.06 -5.19
C ASP A 183 15.05 19.41 -4.02
N VAL A 184 14.23 20.19 -3.35
CA VAL A 184 13.41 19.73 -2.21
C VAL A 184 12.43 18.61 -2.59
N ASN A 185 12.03 18.52 -3.86
CA ASN A 185 11.15 17.44 -4.34
C ASN A 185 11.91 16.11 -4.48
N LEU A 186 13.22 16.12 -4.35
CA LEU A 186 14.10 14.96 -4.40
C LEU A 186 14.89 14.79 -3.08
N SER A 187 14.33 15.33 -1.97
CA SER A 187 14.88 15.16 -0.63
C SER A 187 14.77 13.70 -0.18
N ALA A 188 15.55 13.33 0.81
CA ALA A 188 15.56 11.96 1.36
C ALA A 188 14.17 11.51 1.81
N HIS A 189 13.42 12.38 2.49
CA HIS A 189 12.06 12.10 2.94
C HIS A 189 11.11 11.79 1.76
N VAL A 190 11.14 12.61 0.71
CA VAL A 190 10.32 12.38 -0.50
C VAL A 190 10.73 11.08 -1.20
N MET A 191 12.02 10.77 -1.25
CA MET A 191 12.49 9.49 -1.83
C MET A 191 12.02 8.30 -1.01
N LEU A 192 12.04 8.37 0.32
CA LEU A 192 11.51 7.33 1.18
C LEU A 192 10.01 7.12 0.94
N GLU A 193 9.20 8.20 0.92
CA GLU A 193 7.76 8.09 0.64
C GLU A 193 7.48 7.40 -0.70
N ASN A 194 8.23 7.74 -1.74
CA ASN A 194 8.10 7.10 -3.05
C ASN A 194 8.47 5.62 -3.03
N LEU A 195 9.57 5.28 -2.38
CA LEU A 195 10.03 3.90 -2.26
C LEU A 195 9.06 3.04 -1.45
N VAL A 196 8.52 3.58 -0.36
CA VAL A 196 7.50 2.90 0.47
C VAL A 196 6.22 2.65 -0.35
N THR A 197 5.77 3.67 -1.11
CA THR A 197 4.61 3.54 -2.01
C THR A 197 4.86 2.47 -3.07
N LYS A 198 6.02 2.48 -3.71
CA LYS A 198 6.40 1.45 -4.70
C LYS A 198 6.47 0.06 -4.07
N ALA A 199 7.13 -0.07 -2.91
CA ALA A 199 7.31 -1.36 -2.24
C ALA A 199 5.98 -1.98 -1.80
N SER A 200 5.07 -1.21 -1.19
CA SER A 200 3.75 -1.71 -0.79
C SER A 200 2.87 -2.08 -1.99
N ASN A 201 3.01 -1.35 -3.10
CA ASN A 201 2.38 -1.68 -4.37
C ASN A 201 2.94 -3.01 -4.91
N VAL A 202 4.26 -3.15 -4.99
CA VAL A 202 4.94 -4.39 -5.44
C VAL A 202 4.54 -5.59 -4.57
N LEU A 203 4.47 -5.42 -3.24
CA LEU A 203 4.03 -6.48 -2.33
C LEU A 203 2.65 -7.01 -2.72
N SER A 204 1.70 -6.12 -3.03
CA SER A 204 0.37 -6.52 -3.47
C SER A 204 0.37 -7.20 -4.84
N LEU A 205 1.21 -6.75 -5.78
CA LEU A 205 1.34 -7.38 -7.10
C LEU A 205 1.93 -8.79 -7.01
N LEU A 206 2.99 -8.98 -6.22
CA LEU A 206 3.60 -10.30 -6.00
C LEU A 206 2.59 -11.27 -5.35
N ASN A 207 1.82 -10.79 -4.38
CA ASN A 207 0.74 -11.58 -3.77
C ASN A 207 -0.38 -11.91 -4.78
N LEU A 208 -0.76 -10.99 -5.67
CA LEU A 208 -1.72 -11.25 -6.73
C LEU A 208 -1.24 -12.38 -7.64
N VAL A 209 0.03 -12.33 -8.08
CA VAL A 209 0.66 -13.40 -8.87
C VAL A 209 0.56 -14.73 -8.14
N LYS A 210 0.94 -14.76 -6.88
CA LYS A 210 1.05 -16.01 -6.10
C LYS A 210 -0.31 -16.55 -5.64
N LYS A 211 -1.13 -15.72 -5.03
CA LYS A 211 -2.38 -16.14 -4.38
C LYS A 211 -3.52 -16.35 -5.39
N ALA A 212 -3.61 -15.53 -6.43
CA ALA A 212 -4.61 -15.67 -7.48
C ALA A 212 -4.12 -16.52 -8.67
N GLY A 213 -2.88 -16.98 -8.66
CA GLY A 213 -2.30 -17.80 -9.72
C GLY A 213 -2.22 -17.06 -11.07
N VAL A 214 -1.95 -15.78 -11.05
CA VAL A 214 -1.84 -14.94 -12.23
C VAL A 214 -0.48 -15.19 -12.88
N ASN A 215 -0.45 -15.44 -14.18
CA ASN A 215 0.81 -15.47 -14.93
C ASN A 215 1.23 -14.01 -15.23
N PRO A 216 2.39 -13.54 -14.74
CA PRO A 216 2.85 -12.17 -14.99
C PRO A 216 2.91 -11.79 -16.47
N ALA A 217 3.26 -12.72 -17.34
CA ALA A 217 3.37 -12.50 -18.78
C ALA A 217 2.02 -12.30 -19.49
N ASP A 218 0.90 -12.63 -18.83
CA ASP A 218 -0.45 -12.47 -19.39
C ASP A 218 -1.05 -11.09 -19.08
N ILE A 219 -0.36 -10.24 -18.31
CA ILE A 219 -0.83 -8.90 -17.98
C ILE A 219 -0.47 -7.91 -19.09
N ASP A 220 -1.47 -7.23 -19.62
CA ASP A 220 -1.31 -6.30 -20.75
C ASP A 220 -1.15 -4.84 -20.28
N TYR A 221 -1.80 -4.49 -19.15
CA TYR A 221 -1.85 -3.12 -18.68
C TYR A 221 -1.97 -3.05 -17.15
N VAL A 222 -1.33 -2.04 -16.57
CA VAL A 222 -1.44 -1.74 -15.13
C VAL A 222 -1.95 -0.32 -14.95
N VAL A 223 -2.95 -0.14 -14.08
CA VAL A 223 -3.45 1.15 -13.64
C VAL A 223 -3.10 1.32 -12.18
N ASP A 224 -2.15 2.19 -11.89
CA ASP A 224 -1.85 2.58 -10.52
C ASP A 224 -2.77 3.71 -10.05
N CYS A 225 -3.20 3.67 -8.81
CA CYS A 225 -4.02 4.72 -8.20
C CYS A 225 -3.52 5.17 -6.83
N CYS A 226 -2.21 5.12 -6.60
CA CYS A 226 -1.59 5.71 -5.41
C CYS A 226 -1.89 7.22 -5.32
N GLU A 227 -1.94 7.75 -4.11
CA GLU A 227 -2.13 9.21 -3.90
C GLU A 227 -0.83 10.00 -4.13
N GLU A 228 0.30 9.42 -3.85
CA GLU A 228 1.61 10.03 -4.00
C GLU A 228 1.90 10.33 -5.47
N ALA A 229 2.32 11.55 -5.72
CA ALA A 229 2.54 12.06 -7.07
C ALA A 229 3.98 12.04 -7.53
N CYS A 230 4.89 11.60 -6.67
CA CYS A 230 6.30 11.58 -6.97
C CYS A 230 6.64 10.36 -7.82
N GLY A 231 7.45 10.56 -8.82
CA GLY A 231 8.02 9.49 -9.60
C GLY A 231 9.38 9.06 -9.07
N ASP A 232 10.21 8.63 -9.98
CA ASP A 232 11.62 8.43 -9.73
C ASP A 232 12.38 9.76 -9.64
N MET A 233 13.68 9.70 -9.34
CA MET A 233 14.53 10.88 -9.14
C MET A 233 14.63 11.81 -10.34
N ASN A 234 14.19 11.42 -11.52
CA ASN A 234 14.20 12.25 -12.72
C ASN A 234 12.85 12.90 -13.03
N GLN A 235 11.82 12.63 -12.25
CA GLN A 235 10.44 13.00 -12.57
C GLN A 235 9.78 13.73 -11.40
N ARG A 236 9.69 15.03 -11.51
CA ARG A 236 9.05 15.88 -10.51
C ARG A 236 7.53 15.81 -10.63
N GLY A 237 6.87 15.32 -9.57
CA GLY A 237 5.41 15.33 -9.46
C GLY A 237 4.69 14.47 -10.49
N GLY A 238 5.37 13.51 -11.09
CA GLY A 238 4.73 12.63 -12.05
C GLY A 238 5.64 11.50 -12.44
N GLY A 239 5.55 10.39 -11.97
CA GLY A 239 6.20 9.17 -12.41
C GLY A 239 5.22 8.31 -13.16
N ASN A 240 5.60 7.08 -13.34
CA ASN A 240 4.74 6.02 -13.77
C ASN A 240 4.92 4.85 -12.77
N PHE A 241 4.27 4.97 -11.63
CA PHE A 241 4.29 3.93 -10.59
C PHE A 241 3.77 2.61 -11.13
N ALA A 242 2.75 2.65 -12.01
CA ALA A 242 2.21 1.47 -12.65
C ALA A 242 3.32 0.66 -13.34
N LYS A 243 4.14 1.28 -14.17
CA LYS A 243 5.24 0.59 -14.87
C LYS A 243 6.38 0.21 -13.93
N ALA A 244 6.75 1.10 -13.02
CA ALA A 244 7.85 0.85 -12.09
C ALA A 244 7.56 -0.34 -11.15
N ALA A 245 6.32 -0.47 -10.67
CA ALA A 245 5.91 -1.61 -9.85
C ALA A 245 5.74 -2.89 -10.69
N ALA A 246 5.17 -2.77 -11.89
CA ALA A 246 5.01 -3.89 -12.82
C ALA A 246 6.34 -4.52 -13.23
N GLU A 247 7.39 -3.73 -13.40
CA GLU A 247 8.75 -4.19 -13.71
C GLU A 247 9.27 -5.14 -12.62
N VAL A 248 9.21 -4.71 -11.35
CA VAL A 248 9.64 -5.54 -10.22
C VAL A 248 8.77 -6.79 -10.08
N ALA A 249 7.47 -6.69 -10.35
CA ALA A 249 6.55 -7.83 -10.31
C ALA A 249 6.68 -8.79 -11.52
N GLY A 250 7.56 -8.48 -12.48
CA GLY A 250 7.82 -9.33 -13.65
C GLY A 250 6.74 -9.27 -14.73
N PHE A 251 5.96 -8.20 -14.82
CA PHE A 251 4.90 -8.02 -15.84
C PHE A 251 5.51 -7.52 -17.17
N VAL A 252 6.35 -8.34 -17.74
CA VAL A 252 7.22 -8.00 -18.91
C VAL A 252 6.46 -7.52 -20.15
N ASN A 253 5.20 -7.89 -20.31
CA ASN A 253 4.36 -7.50 -21.44
C ASN A 253 3.45 -6.32 -21.14
N ALA A 254 3.43 -5.84 -19.89
CA ALA A 254 2.53 -4.77 -19.50
C ALA A 254 3.07 -3.39 -19.86
N THR A 255 2.15 -2.50 -20.21
CA THR A 255 2.35 -1.06 -20.10
C THR A 255 1.40 -0.52 -19.03
N GLY A 256 1.40 0.78 -18.74
CA GLY A 256 0.54 1.30 -17.69
C GLY A 256 0.51 2.80 -17.57
N SER A 257 -0.40 3.27 -16.73
CA SER A 257 -0.55 4.68 -16.37
C SER A 257 -1.06 4.84 -14.95
N ASP A 258 -0.80 6.00 -14.38
CA ASP A 258 -1.30 6.39 -13.06
C ASP A 258 -2.60 7.19 -13.20
N VAL A 259 -3.58 6.86 -12.36
CA VAL A 259 -4.88 7.55 -12.27
C VAL A 259 -5.01 8.12 -10.86
N ARG A 260 -5.07 9.44 -10.75
CA ARG A 260 -5.16 10.15 -9.47
C ARG A 260 -6.59 10.60 -9.20
N GLY A 261 -7.05 10.47 -7.98
CA GLY A 261 -8.41 10.84 -7.60
C GLY A 261 -8.64 10.79 -6.10
N PHE A 262 -7.59 10.93 -5.29
CA PHE A 262 -7.64 10.77 -3.82
C PHE A 262 -8.36 9.47 -3.45
N CYS A 263 -9.21 9.48 -2.43
CA CYS A 263 -9.96 8.30 -1.97
C CYS A 263 -10.86 7.68 -3.06
N ALA A 264 -11.23 8.42 -4.11
CA ALA A 264 -11.96 7.90 -5.26
C ALA A 264 -11.06 7.28 -6.35
N GLY A 265 -9.74 7.37 -6.20
CA GLY A 265 -8.76 6.81 -7.14
C GLY A 265 -9.05 5.36 -7.52
N PRO A 266 -9.28 4.43 -6.56
CA PRO A 266 -9.60 3.05 -6.87
C PRO A 266 -10.86 2.87 -7.73
N ALA A 267 -11.92 3.64 -7.47
CA ALA A 267 -13.15 3.58 -8.27
C ALA A 267 -12.91 4.06 -9.71
N HIS A 268 -12.17 5.15 -9.90
CA HIS A 268 -11.79 5.64 -11.22
C HIS A 268 -10.90 4.65 -11.96
N ALA A 269 -9.91 4.07 -11.29
CA ALA A 269 -9.01 3.08 -11.87
C ALA A 269 -9.75 1.80 -12.28
N MET A 270 -10.70 1.33 -11.45
CA MET A 270 -11.57 0.19 -11.77
C MET A 270 -12.46 0.45 -12.99
N LEU A 271 -13.04 1.64 -13.07
CA LEU A 271 -13.83 2.04 -14.23
C LEU A 271 -12.98 2.11 -15.50
N HIS A 272 -11.76 2.67 -15.38
CA HIS A 272 -10.79 2.73 -16.48
C HIS A 272 -10.42 1.32 -16.97
N ALA A 273 -10.01 0.44 -16.06
CA ALA A 273 -9.67 -0.94 -16.39
C ALA A 273 -10.83 -1.69 -17.06
N ALA A 274 -12.04 -1.58 -16.50
CA ALA A 274 -13.22 -2.22 -17.05
C ALA A 274 -13.58 -1.69 -18.44
N ALA A 275 -13.40 -0.39 -18.69
CA ALA A 275 -13.64 0.22 -20.01
C ALA A 275 -12.61 -0.27 -21.05
N LEU A 276 -11.33 -0.35 -20.70
CA LEU A 276 -10.27 -0.85 -21.59
C LEU A 276 -10.51 -2.31 -21.98
N VAL A 277 -10.89 -3.16 -21.02
CA VAL A 277 -11.21 -4.57 -21.26
C VAL A 277 -12.48 -4.70 -22.11
N LYS A 278 -13.54 -3.97 -21.79
CA LYS A 278 -14.82 -4.00 -22.54
C LYS A 278 -14.65 -3.51 -23.98
N ALA A 279 -13.78 -2.52 -24.20
CA ALA A 279 -13.43 -2.05 -25.53
C ALA A 279 -12.61 -3.07 -26.34
N GLY A 280 -12.05 -4.09 -25.69
CA GLY A 280 -11.16 -5.07 -26.32
C GLY A 280 -9.77 -4.53 -26.62
N THR A 281 -9.39 -3.39 -26.02
CA THR A 281 -8.04 -2.81 -26.18
C THR A 281 -7.00 -3.68 -25.47
N PHE A 282 -7.33 -4.12 -24.24
CA PHE A 282 -6.52 -5.04 -23.43
C PHE A 282 -7.41 -6.17 -22.91
N LYS A 283 -6.79 -7.31 -22.63
CA LYS A 283 -7.49 -8.50 -22.14
C LYS A 283 -7.41 -8.63 -20.61
N ASN A 284 -6.26 -8.32 -20.04
CA ASN A 284 -5.96 -8.43 -18.62
C ASN A 284 -5.35 -7.13 -18.12
N VAL A 285 -6.09 -6.43 -17.28
CA VAL A 285 -5.69 -5.14 -16.70
C VAL A 285 -5.62 -5.28 -15.19
N VAL A 286 -4.50 -4.93 -14.58
CA VAL A 286 -4.35 -4.89 -13.12
C VAL A 286 -4.57 -3.46 -12.64
N VAL A 287 -5.46 -3.28 -11.68
CA VAL A 287 -5.59 -2.06 -10.87
C VAL A 287 -4.83 -2.28 -9.58
N THR A 288 -4.00 -1.33 -9.18
CA THR A 288 -3.15 -1.48 -8.01
C THR A 288 -2.89 -0.15 -7.30
N ALA A 289 -2.58 -0.20 -6.01
CA ALA A 289 -2.08 0.92 -5.24
C ALA A 289 -1.25 0.46 -4.04
N GLY A 290 -0.32 1.32 -3.62
CA GLY A 290 0.40 1.25 -2.35
C GLY A 290 0.14 2.48 -1.50
N GLY A 291 0.50 2.39 -0.22
CA GLY A 291 0.47 3.49 0.73
C GLY A 291 1.87 4.04 1.02
N CYS A 292 1.94 5.19 1.69
CA CYS A 292 3.20 5.81 2.09
C CYS A 292 3.27 6.12 3.59
N THR A 293 4.44 6.59 4.04
CA THR A 293 4.70 6.96 5.44
C THR A 293 3.87 8.16 5.92
N ALA A 294 3.40 9.03 5.01
CA ALA A 294 2.66 10.24 5.38
C ALA A 294 1.39 9.99 6.20
N LYS A 295 0.80 8.81 6.07
CA LYS A 295 -0.42 8.42 6.80
C LYS A 295 -0.16 7.67 8.11
N LEU A 296 1.07 7.22 8.35
CA LEU A 296 1.43 6.53 9.58
C LEU A 296 1.22 7.43 10.80
N GLY A 297 0.44 6.95 11.75
CA GLY A 297 0.13 7.68 12.98
C GLY A 297 -0.50 9.07 12.76
N MET A 298 -1.22 9.28 11.66
CA MET A 298 -1.81 10.58 11.31
C MET A 298 -2.73 11.13 12.42
N ASN A 299 -3.49 10.28 13.07
CA ASN A 299 -4.33 10.62 14.22
C ASN A 299 -3.68 10.27 15.58
N GLY A 300 -2.38 10.03 15.60
CA GLY A 300 -1.64 9.55 16.77
C GLY A 300 -1.81 10.41 18.01
N LYS A 301 -1.81 11.75 17.87
CA LYS A 301 -2.03 12.66 19.01
C LYS A 301 -3.39 12.44 19.70
N ASP A 302 -4.43 12.16 18.93
CA ASP A 302 -5.76 11.89 19.45
C ASP A 302 -5.85 10.50 20.09
N HIS A 303 -5.18 9.50 19.50
CA HIS A 303 -5.08 8.16 20.06
C HIS A 303 -4.35 8.16 21.41
N VAL A 304 -3.16 8.73 21.48
CA VAL A 304 -2.39 8.85 22.73
C VAL A 304 -3.18 9.57 23.81
N LYS A 305 -3.76 10.73 23.48
CA LYS A 305 -4.59 11.51 24.43
C LYS A 305 -5.76 10.70 25.01
N LYS A 306 -6.29 9.74 24.24
CA LYS A 306 -7.41 8.88 24.65
C LYS A 306 -6.98 7.56 25.27
N GLY A 307 -5.68 7.31 25.40
CA GLY A 307 -5.14 6.05 25.90
C GLY A 307 -5.37 4.86 24.95
N LEU A 308 -5.49 5.13 23.64
CA LEU A 308 -5.75 4.11 22.61
C LEU A 308 -4.45 3.67 21.94
N PRO A 309 -4.37 2.43 21.45
CA PRO A 309 -3.25 2.04 20.60
C PRO A 309 -3.26 2.80 19.27
N ILE A 310 -2.10 2.99 18.68
CA ILE A 310 -1.96 3.48 17.31
C ILE A 310 -2.41 2.34 16.36
N LEU A 311 -3.47 2.58 15.61
CA LEU A 311 -3.98 1.62 14.61
C LEU A 311 -3.51 1.94 13.19
N GLU A 312 -2.93 3.12 13.00
CA GLU A 312 -2.34 3.61 11.74
C GLU A 312 -0.83 3.28 11.71
N ASP A 313 -0.50 2.02 11.93
CA ASP A 313 0.85 1.48 12.07
C ASP A 313 1.22 0.48 10.95
N ALA A 314 0.43 0.47 9.88
CA ALA A 314 0.65 -0.41 8.75
C ALA A 314 0.49 0.33 7.42
N ILE A 315 1.38 0.02 6.50
CA ILE A 315 1.31 0.44 5.09
C ILE A 315 0.49 -0.61 4.33
N ALA A 316 -0.60 -0.18 3.71
CA ALA A 316 -1.48 -1.06 2.96
C ALA A 316 -1.16 -1.04 1.46
N GLY A 317 -1.36 -2.18 0.80
CA GLY A 317 -1.36 -2.31 -0.65
C GLY A 317 -2.54 -3.16 -1.12
N PHE A 318 -3.01 -2.92 -2.33
CA PHE A 318 -3.98 -3.79 -2.97
C PHE A 318 -3.72 -3.91 -4.47
N SER A 319 -4.16 -5.04 -5.05
CA SER A 319 -4.16 -5.26 -6.49
C SER A 319 -5.38 -6.08 -6.90
N VAL A 320 -5.97 -5.72 -8.03
CA VAL A 320 -7.16 -6.40 -8.58
C VAL A 320 -6.95 -6.68 -10.06
N LEU A 321 -7.14 -7.93 -10.48
CA LEU A 321 -7.12 -8.32 -11.90
C LEU A 321 -8.51 -8.19 -12.50
N VAL A 322 -8.62 -7.30 -13.48
CA VAL A 322 -9.80 -7.09 -14.33
C VAL A 322 -9.55 -7.74 -15.68
N SER A 323 -10.41 -8.67 -16.09
CA SER A 323 -10.22 -9.46 -17.31
C SER A 323 -11.50 -9.47 -18.16
N ALA A 324 -11.38 -10.00 -19.39
CA ALA A 324 -12.52 -10.29 -20.22
C ALA A 324 -13.47 -11.30 -19.54
N ASP A 325 -14.76 -11.19 -19.85
CA ASP A 325 -15.79 -12.07 -19.29
C ASP A 325 -15.47 -13.55 -19.53
N ASP A 326 -15.46 -14.32 -18.47
CA ASP A 326 -15.20 -15.76 -18.46
C ASP A 326 -16.45 -16.59 -18.08
N GLY A 327 -17.58 -15.94 -17.85
CA GLY A 327 -18.84 -16.56 -17.46
C GLY A 327 -18.87 -17.11 -16.03
N VAL A 328 -17.85 -16.85 -15.22
CA VAL A 328 -17.68 -17.42 -13.86
C VAL A 328 -17.50 -16.32 -12.82
N ASN A 329 -16.60 -15.36 -13.10
CA ASN A 329 -16.24 -14.33 -12.15
C ASN A 329 -17.23 -13.15 -12.11
N PRO A 330 -17.32 -12.40 -11.01
CA PRO A 330 -18.22 -11.27 -10.86
C PRO A 330 -17.98 -10.20 -11.93
N GLN A 331 -19.07 -9.72 -12.56
CA GLN A 331 -19.02 -8.70 -13.61
C GLN A 331 -19.00 -7.29 -13.03
N ILE A 332 -18.23 -6.40 -13.68
CA ILE A 332 -18.22 -4.97 -13.41
C ILE A 332 -19.22 -4.29 -14.36
N ARG A 333 -20.34 -3.80 -13.83
CA ARG A 333 -21.39 -3.13 -14.59
C ARG A 333 -20.97 -1.71 -14.94
N THR A 334 -20.50 -1.50 -16.18
CA THR A 334 -20.11 -0.18 -16.72
C THR A 334 -21.26 0.57 -17.38
N ASP A 335 -22.45 0.02 -17.38
CA ASP A 335 -23.70 0.64 -17.83
C ASP A 335 -24.48 1.27 -16.67
N ILE A 336 -24.13 0.97 -15.42
CA ILE A 336 -24.71 1.56 -14.21
C ILE A 336 -23.56 2.23 -13.43
N VAL A 337 -23.32 3.52 -13.69
CA VAL A 337 -22.21 4.26 -13.09
C VAL A 337 -22.72 5.53 -12.44
N GLY A 338 -22.71 5.57 -11.12
CA GLY A 338 -22.99 6.77 -10.35
C GLY A 338 -21.94 7.86 -10.58
N ARG A 339 -22.39 9.12 -10.69
CA ARG A 339 -21.51 10.26 -10.96
C ARG A 339 -21.82 11.42 -10.05
N HIS A 340 -20.92 11.70 -9.14
CA HIS A 340 -20.96 12.93 -8.37
C HIS A 340 -20.23 14.02 -9.17
N THR A 341 -21.00 14.90 -9.82
CA THR A 341 -20.47 15.93 -10.72
C THR A 341 -20.03 17.17 -9.95
N VAL A 342 -19.18 17.99 -10.54
CA VAL A 342 -18.74 19.28 -9.96
C VAL A 342 -19.93 20.16 -9.59
N GLY A 343 -21.02 20.14 -10.34
CA GLY A 343 -22.24 20.92 -10.07
C GLY A 343 -23.17 20.35 -9.01
N THR A 344 -22.94 19.12 -8.55
CA THR A 344 -23.86 18.43 -7.63
C THR A 344 -23.80 18.99 -6.19
N GLY A 345 -22.66 19.55 -5.79
CA GLY A 345 -22.42 20.02 -4.41
C GLY A 345 -22.10 18.89 -3.44
N SER A 346 -21.55 19.25 -2.26
CA SER A 346 -20.95 18.31 -1.29
C SER A 346 -21.92 17.86 -0.18
N ALA A 347 -23.18 18.22 -0.22
CA ALA A 347 -24.16 17.78 0.78
C ALA A 347 -24.29 16.24 0.71
N PRO A 348 -24.29 15.52 1.87
CA PRO A 348 -24.35 14.05 1.88
C PRO A 348 -25.50 13.45 1.05
N GLN A 349 -26.67 14.09 1.08
CA GLN A 349 -27.83 13.66 0.29
C GLN A 349 -27.56 13.73 -1.21
N ASN A 350 -26.86 14.77 -1.68
CA ASN A 350 -26.50 14.92 -3.09
C ASN A 350 -25.49 13.86 -3.51
N VAL A 351 -24.53 13.55 -2.65
CA VAL A 351 -23.52 12.50 -2.89
C VAL A 351 -24.21 11.14 -3.03
N ILE A 352 -25.05 10.77 -2.06
CA ILE A 352 -25.77 9.49 -2.08
C ILE A 352 -26.72 9.41 -3.29
N SER A 353 -27.47 10.46 -3.58
CA SER A 353 -28.35 10.47 -4.74
C SER A 353 -27.58 10.27 -6.05
N SER A 354 -26.46 10.97 -6.22
CA SER A 354 -25.64 10.90 -7.43
C SER A 354 -24.95 9.54 -7.62
N LEU A 355 -24.51 8.93 -6.54
CA LEU A 355 -23.71 7.69 -6.60
C LEU A 355 -24.56 6.42 -6.50
N VAL A 356 -25.73 6.50 -5.89
CA VAL A 356 -26.57 5.32 -5.62
C VAL A 356 -27.95 5.45 -6.26
N THR A 357 -28.75 6.42 -5.83
CA THR A 357 -30.19 6.45 -6.20
C THR A 357 -30.39 6.70 -7.69
N ASN A 358 -29.76 7.74 -8.24
CA ASN A 358 -29.95 8.09 -9.67
C ASN A 358 -29.51 6.98 -10.63
N PRO A 359 -28.31 6.37 -10.50
CA PRO A 359 -27.92 5.30 -11.40
C PRO A 359 -28.78 4.04 -11.27
N LEU A 360 -29.32 3.75 -10.09
CA LEU A 360 -30.26 2.64 -9.92
C LEU A 360 -31.60 2.94 -10.61
N ASP A 361 -32.14 4.14 -10.44
CA ASP A 361 -33.38 4.58 -11.11
C ASP A 361 -33.23 4.56 -12.64
N GLU A 362 -32.10 5.04 -13.18
CA GLU A 362 -31.75 4.97 -14.60
C GLU A 362 -31.72 3.52 -15.12
N ALA A 363 -31.27 2.58 -14.27
CA ALA A 363 -31.23 1.16 -14.58
C ALA A 363 -32.55 0.42 -14.32
N GLY A 364 -33.58 1.10 -13.81
CA GLY A 364 -34.85 0.48 -13.43
C GLY A 364 -34.76 -0.41 -12.18
N LEU A 365 -33.77 -0.19 -11.34
CA LEU A 365 -33.52 -0.93 -10.09
C LEU A 365 -33.90 -0.09 -8.86
N LYS A 366 -34.24 -0.75 -7.78
CA LYS A 366 -34.52 -0.13 -6.49
C LYS A 366 -33.39 -0.42 -5.51
N ILE A 367 -33.27 0.39 -4.47
CA ILE A 367 -32.30 0.19 -3.39
C ILE A 367 -32.40 -1.21 -2.79
N VAL A 368 -33.61 -1.75 -2.67
CA VAL A 368 -33.87 -3.10 -2.10
C VAL A 368 -33.49 -4.25 -3.04
N ASP A 369 -33.21 -3.97 -4.30
CA ASP A 369 -32.76 -4.98 -5.27
C ASP A 369 -31.24 -5.24 -5.16
N ILE A 370 -30.54 -4.49 -4.31
CA ILE A 370 -29.10 -4.60 -4.09
C ILE A 370 -28.83 -5.34 -2.79
N ASP A 371 -28.15 -6.46 -2.87
CA ASP A 371 -27.83 -7.31 -1.73
C ASP A 371 -26.87 -6.66 -0.73
N LYS A 372 -25.95 -5.83 -1.20
CA LYS A 372 -24.92 -5.21 -0.37
C LYS A 372 -24.45 -3.87 -0.90
N TYR A 373 -24.39 -2.89 -0.01
CA TYR A 373 -23.70 -1.62 -0.21
C TYR A 373 -22.37 -1.64 0.57
N SER A 374 -21.33 -1.15 -0.07
CA SER A 374 -20.00 -1.01 0.55
C SER A 374 -19.57 0.44 0.34
N PRO A 375 -19.73 1.30 1.36
CA PRO A 375 -19.38 2.70 1.31
C PRO A 375 -17.88 2.90 1.30
#